data_417ee62b7b776fbe84c8006bfc3d6af7
#
_entry.id   417ee62b7b776fbe84c8006bfc3d6af7
#
_cell.length_a   1.000
_cell.length_b   1.000
_cell.length_c   1.000
_cell.angle_alpha   90.00
_cell.angle_beta   90.00
_cell.angle_gamma   90.00
#
_symmetry.space_group_name_H-M   'P 1'
#
loop_
_entity.id
_entity.type
_entity.pdbx_description
1 polymer ?
#
loop_
_entity_poly.entity_id
_entity_poly.type
_entity_poly.pdbx_seq_one_letter_code
_entity_poly.pdbx_strand_id
1 'polypeptide(L)'
;YLINEFADDDEPPSIVTISSDNSEVAFSLNKVGARTGKERIDVSERSRAFLAKHFPWATEKDWSSWQWQVKHGITTHDQLAKIFSLSPEEVEAIADPHSSLPLRITPYYASLIDADRPSQALRRTMVPTTKELTVSPGEASDPLSEEDHSPVPNLVHRYPDRVLLLATGFCSAYCRYCTRSHMVAKDKCHVGIKAWQPALDYIRAHPEVRDVLISGGDPLTMPDSHIEYLLSSIRSIPHVEIIRIGTKV
;
A
#
# COMPACT_ATOMS: atom_id res chain seq x y z
N TYR A 1 -13.85 6.44 -41.88
CA TYR A 1 -13.62 6.82 -40.47
C TYR A 1 -12.95 5.65 -39.77
N LEU A 2 -11.65 5.77 -39.55
CA LEU A 2 -10.82 4.75 -38.90
C LEU A 2 -10.93 4.97 -37.41
N ILE A 3 -11.49 4.00 -36.70
CA ILE A 3 -11.38 3.87 -35.25
C ILE A 3 -10.06 3.13 -35.02
N ASN A 4 -9.07 3.83 -34.46
CA ASN A 4 -7.84 3.20 -33.97
C ASN A 4 -8.21 2.37 -32.74
N GLU A 5 -8.05 1.08 -32.84
CA GLU A 5 -7.95 0.17 -31.71
C GLU A 5 -6.69 0.54 -30.94
N PHE A 6 -6.86 1.05 -29.71
CA PHE A 6 -5.78 1.09 -28.75
C PHE A 6 -5.59 -0.34 -28.24
N ALA A 7 -4.53 -0.98 -28.68
CA ALA A 7 -4.07 -2.20 -28.07
C ALA A 7 -3.63 -1.86 -26.63
N ASP A 8 -4.21 -2.55 -25.65
CA ASP A 8 -3.78 -2.56 -24.25
C ASP A 8 -2.47 -3.35 -24.16
N ASP A 9 -1.33 -2.69 -24.33
CA ASP A 9 0.01 -3.29 -24.25
C ASP A 9 0.57 -3.38 -22.82
N ASP A 10 -0.26 -3.20 -21.78
CA ASP A 10 0.16 -3.21 -20.37
C ASP A 10 -0.20 -4.49 -19.60
N GLU A 11 -0.57 -5.57 -20.26
CA GLU A 11 -0.60 -6.87 -19.59
C GLU A 11 0.81 -7.48 -19.49
N PRO A 12 1.27 -7.86 -18.29
CA PRO A 12 2.50 -8.63 -18.18
C PRO A 12 2.34 -9.96 -18.93
N PRO A 13 3.39 -10.48 -19.58
CA PRO A 13 3.29 -11.62 -20.45
C PRO A 13 2.66 -12.81 -19.71
N SER A 14 1.49 -13.20 -20.19
CA SER A 14 0.74 -14.32 -19.65
C SER A 14 1.42 -15.64 -20.05
N ILE A 15 1.93 -16.33 -19.05
CA ILE A 15 1.86 -17.77 -18.87
C ILE A 15 2.49 -18.62 -19.98
N VAL A 16 3.59 -19.22 -19.60
CA VAL A 16 4.12 -20.46 -20.20
C VAL A 16 3.03 -21.52 -20.18
N THR A 17 2.57 -21.92 -21.37
CA THR A 17 1.69 -23.08 -21.55
C THR A 17 2.47 -24.32 -21.19
N ILE A 18 2.19 -24.94 -20.07
CA ILE A 18 2.73 -26.27 -19.74
C ILE A 18 1.89 -27.29 -20.50
N SER A 19 2.47 -27.94 -21.48
CA SER A 19 1.90 -29.12 -22.17
C SER A 19 1.60 -30.21 -21.15
N SER A 20 0.43 -30.81 -21.26
CA SER A 20 -0.02 -31.96 -20.47
C SER A 20 0.80 -33.21 -20.86
N ASP A 21 1.95 -33.40 -20.24
CA ASP A 21 2.59 -34.71 -20.13
C ASP A 21 2.64 -35.08 -18.65
N ASN A 22 1.93 -36.18 -18.32
CA ASN A 22 1.92 -36.80 -17.01
C ASN A 22 3.27 -37.40 -16.70
N SER A 23 4.21 -36.60 -16.24
CA SER A 23 5.34 -37.05 -15.45
C SER A 23 5.34 -36.25 -14.16
N GLU A 24 5.35 -36.97 -13.04
CA GLU A 24 5.49 -36.39 -11.70
C GLU A 24 6.66 -35.43 -11.67
N VAL A 25 6.40 -34.13 -11.88
CA VAL A 25 7.35 -33.10 -11.54
C VAL A 25 7.25 -32.96 -10.03
N ALA A 26 8.00 -33.77 -9.31
CA ALA A 26 8.34 -33.53 -7.94
C ALA A 26 8.92 -32.11 -7.90
N PHE A 27 8.12 -31.14 -7.47
CA PHE A 27 8.63 -29.86 -7.03
C PHE A 27 9.56 -30.13 -5.85
N SER A 28 10.83 -30.38 -6.17
CA SER A 28 11.90 -30.19 -5.22
C SER A 28 11.82 -28.70 -4.87
N LEU A 29 11.10 -28.38 -3.78
CA LEU A 29 11.39 -27.20 -3.02
C LEU A 29 12.85 -27.37 -2.63
N ASN A 30 13.76 -26.88 -3.48
CA ASN A 30 15.09 -26.55 -3.04
C ASN A 30 14.83 -25.75 -1.76
N LYS A 31 15.14 -26.36 -0.63
CA LYS A 31 15.22 -25.67 0.65
C LYS A 31 16.10 -24.47 0.35
N VAL A 32 15.48 -23.33 0.06
CA VAL A 32 16.13 -22.04 0.25
C VAL A 32 16.56 -22.16 1.70
N GLY A 33 17.84 -22.43 1.91
CA GLY A 33 18.39 -22.74 3.21
C GLY A 33 17.85 -21.65 4.13
N ALA A 34 17.15 -22.07 5.18
CA ALA A 34 16.70 -21.14 6.18
C ALA A 34 17.94 -20.30 6.51
N ARG A 35 17.94 -19.02 6.14
CA ARG A 35 18.99 -18.08 6.49
C ARG A 35 19.00 -18.04 8.01
N THR A 36 19.76 -18.93 8.63
CA THR A 36 19.93 -19.05 10.08
C THR A 36 20.90 -18.01 10.62
N GLY A 37 21.24 -17.01 9.83
CA GLY A 37 21.89 -15.80 10.27
C GLY A 37 20.85 -14.67 10.33
N LYS A 38 20.73 -14.01 11.44
CA LYS A 38 20.17 -12.66 11.53
C LYS A 38 21.06 -11.75 10.69
N GLU A 39 20.93 -11.77 9.35
CA GLU A 39 21.44 -10.67 8.54
C GLU A 39 20.69 -9.44 9.02
N ARG A 40 21.33 -8.68 9.89
CA ARG A 40 20.89 -7.32 10.21
C ARG A 40 20.86 -6.59 8.89
N ILE A 41 19.70 -6.11 8.52
CA ILE A 41 19.59 -5.11 7.45
C ILE A 41 20.44 -3.94 7.92
N ASP A 42 21.57 -3.71 7.25
CA ASP A 42 22.49 -2.66 7.61
C ASP A 42 21.79 -1.31 7.38
N VAL A 43 21.60 -0.56 8.46
CA VAL A 43 21.01 0.78 8.39
C VAL A 43 22.05 1.68 7.70
N SER A 44 21.66 2.35 6.62
CA SER A 44 22.55 3.23 5.85
C SER A 44 23.14 4.34 6.74
N GLU A 45 24.34 4.83 6.42
CA GLU A 45 24.96 5.95 7.14
C GLU A 45 24.05 7.19 7.17
N ARG A 46 23.35 7.45 6.07
CA ARG A 46 22.37 8.54 5.97
C ARG A 46 21.25 8.38 6.99
N SER A 47 20.68 7.18 7.09
CA SER A 47 19.62 6.89 8.06
C SER A 47 20.12 6.94 9.50
N ARG A 48 21.36 6.52 9.78
CA ARG A 48 21.98 6.66 11.11
C ARG A 48 22.20 8.13 11.48
N ALA A 49 22.72 8.93 10.55
CA ALA A 49 22.90 10.37 10.77
C ALA A 49 21.54 11.08 11.02
N PHE A 50 20.51 10.70 10.28
CA PHE A 50 19.16 11.21 10.46
C PHE A 50 18.59 10.83 11.83
N LEU A 51 18.72 9.56 12.23
CA LEU A 51 18.31 9.05 13.53
C LEU A 51 18.99 9.83 14.66
N ALA A 52 20.32 9.96 14.60
CA ALA A 52 21.09 10.66 15.62
C ALA A 52 20.72 12.15 15.73
N LYS A 53 20.38 12.79 14.61
CA LYS A 53 20.00 14.21 14.58
C LYS A 53 18.60 14.48 15.08
N HIS A 54 17.62 13.67 14.66
CA HIS A 54 16.18 13.97 14.87
C HIS A 54 15.53 13.12 15.96
N PHE A 55 16.12 11.96 16.28
CA PHE A 55 15.63 11.01 17.31
C PHE A 55 16.78 10.50 18.18
N PRO A 56 17.58 11.37 18.83
CA PRO A 56 18.81 10.99 19.55
C PRO A 56 18.57 10.02 20.72
N TRP A 57 17.33 9.90 21.16
CA TRP A 57 16.91 9.00 22.25
C TRP A 57 16.53 7.59 21.75
N ALA A 58 16.38 7.38 20.44
CA ALA A 58 16.01 6.11 19.85
C ALA A 58 17.24 5.26 19.47
N THR A 59 17.08 3.95 19.55
CA THR A 59 18.13 2.97 19.22
C THR A 59 17.96 2.46 17.77
N GLU A 60 18.99 1.81 17.21
CA GLU A 60 18.85 1.12 15.92
C GLU A 60 17.80 0.01 15.95
N LYS A 61 17.56 -0.60 17.12
CA LYS A 61 16.48 -1.59 17.29
C LYS A 61 15.09 -0.94 17.13
N ASP A 62 14.93 0.24 17.73
CA ASP A 62 13.69 1.03 17.57
C ASP A 62 13.50 1.42 16.10
N TRP A 63 14.57 1.92 15.46
CA TRP A 63 14.57 2.31 14.04
C TRP A 63 14.14 1.18 13.11
N SER A 64 14.56 -0.05 13.41
CA SER A 64 14.22 -1.25 12.62
C SER A 64 12.84 -1.83 12.93
N SER A 65 12.10 -1.26 13.87
CA SER A 65 10.74 -1.66 14.22
C SER A 65 9.71 -0.87 13.40
N TRP A 66 8.91 -1.54 12.58
CA TRP A 66 7.85 -0.86 11.84
C TRP A 66 6.81 -0.20 12.75
N GLN A 67 6.51 -0.80 13.91
CA GLN A 67 5.61 -0.22 14.89
C GLN A 67 6.16 1.10 15.44
N TRP A 68 7.46 1.17 15.71
CA TRP A 68 8.12 2.40 16.12
C TRP A 68 8.06 3.46 15.02
N GLN A 69 8.30 3.08 13.76
CA GLN A 69 8.21 3.96 12.60
C GLN A 69 6.81 4.57 12.45
N VAL A 70 5.76 3.75 12.60
CA VAL A 70 4.37 4.21 12.56
C VAL A 70 4.04 5.13 13.73
N LYS A 71 4.46 4.76 14.94
CA LYS A 71 4.23 5.55 16.17
C LYS A 71 4.87 6.93 16.12
N HIS A 72 6.06 7.03 15.53
CA HIS A 72 6.82 8.28 15.42
C HIS A 72 6.71 8.93 14.04
N GLY A 73 5.68 8.59 13.27
CA GLY A 73 5.36 9.21 11.99
C GLY A 73 5.20 10.73 12.12
N ILE A 74 5.72 11.45 11.13
CA ILE A 74 5.60 12.89 10.98
C ILE A 74 4.21 13.17 10.43
N THR A 75 3.37 13.85 11.20
CA THR A 75 1.94 14.07 10.88
C THR A 75 1.51 15.53 10.94
N THR A 76 2.41 16.43 11.38
CA THR A 76 2.11 17.85 11.52
C THR A 76 3.11 18.71 10.76
N HIS A 77 2.67 19.94 10.40
CA HIS A 77 3.54 20.95 9.81
C HIS A 77 4.80 21.19 10.66
N ASP A 78 4.64 21.38 11.97
CA ASP A 78 5.74 21.72 12.86
C ASP A 78 6.79 20.61 12.98
N GLN A 79 6.34 19.34 12.94
CA GLN A 79 7.26 18.20 12.89
C GLN A 79 8.04 18.17 11.58
N LEU A 80 7.35 18.44 10.47
CA LEU A 80 7.96 18.44 9.14
C LEU A 80 8.96 19.59 8.97
N ALA A 81 8.60 20.80 9.41
CA ALA A 81 9.43 22.00 9.35
C ALA A 81 10.73 21.90 10.19
N LYS A 82 10.77 21.04 11.21
CA LYS A 82 12.00 20.75 11.97
C LYS A 82 12.99 19.89 11.18
N ILE A 83 12.53 19.23 10.12
CA ILE A 83 13.31 18.28 9.34
C ILE A 83 13.66 18.84 7.96
N PHE A 84 12.71 19.54 7.33
CA PHE A 84 12.81 20.03 5.96
C PHE A 84 12.71 21.54 5.86
N SER A 85 13.49 22.13 4.97
CA SER A 85 13.27 23.49 4.48
C SER A 85 12.04 23.49 3.56
N LEU A 86 10.88 23.86 4.10
CA LEU A 86 9.62 23.81 3.35
C LEU A 86 9.51 24.96 2.36
N SER A 87 9.07 24.68 1.13
CA SER A 87 8.73 25.72 0.17
C SER A 87 7.39 26.38 0.50
N PRO A 88 7.09 27.58 0.00
CA PRO A 88 5.79 28.23 0.20
C PRO A 88 4.61 27.35 -0.25
N GLU A 89 4.74 26.63 -1.38
CA GLU A 89 3.72 25.72 -1.89
C GLU A 89 3.45 24.54 -0.93
N GLU A 90 4.49 24.01 -0.27
CA GLU A 90 4.36 22.93 0.70
C GLU A 90 3.69 23.41 1.99
N VAL A 91 4.06 24.59 2.48
CA VAL A 91 3.45 25.22 3.67
C VAL A 91 1.96 25.46 3.45
N GLU A 92 1.60 26.06 2.32
CA GLU A 92 0.21 26.34 1.94
C GLU A 92 -0.61 25.04 1.84
N ALA A 93 -0.10 24.03 1.14
CA ALA A 93 -0.80 22.77 0.96
C ALA A 93 -1.01 21.99 2.27
N ILE A 94 -0.06 22.05 3.20
CA ILE A 94 -0.19 21.38 4.52
C ILE A 94 -1.23 22.09 5.38
N ALA A 95 -1.36 23.41 5.25
CA ALA A 95 -2.32 24.19 6.00
C ALA A 95 -3.76 24.12 5.45
N ASP A 96 -3.93 23.64 4.22
CA ASP A 96 -5.24 23.61 3.57
C ASP A 96 -6.14 22.53 4.18
N PRO A 97 -7.30 22.88 4.74
CA PRO A 97 -8.25 21.94 5.31
C PRO A 97 -8.95 21.06 4.26
N HIS A 98 -8.87 21.40 2.97
CA HIS A 98 -9.47 20.65 1.87
C HIS A 98 -8.51 19.59 1.29
N SER A 99 -7.30 19.45 1.84
CA SER A 99 -6.38 18.39 1.43
C SER A 99 -7.07 17.03 1.50
N SER A 100 -7.09 16.31 0.38
CA SER A 100 -7.76 15.01 0.25
C SER A 100 -7.17 13.94 1.17
N LEU A 101 -5.90 14.07 1.52
CA LEU A 101 -5.13 13.09 2.28
C LEU A 101 -4.27 13.79 3.34
N PRO A 102 -4.33 13.37 4.62
CA PRO A 102 -3.52 13.97 5.67
C PRO A 102 -2.02 13.72 5.45
N LEU A 103 -1.18 14.50 6.14
CA LEU A 103 0.26 14.27 6.17
C LEU A 103 0.58 13.05 7.05
N ARG A 104 1.35 12.10 6.52
CA ARG A 104 1.98 11.03 7.28
C ARG A 104 3.22 10.50 6.56
N ILE A 105 4.37 10.64 7.20
CA ILE A 105 5.67 10.17 6.68
C ILE A 105 6.38 9.46 7.82
N THR A 106 6.86 8.22 7.61
CA THR A 106 7.66 7.54 8.64
C THR A 106 9.05 8.19 8.77
N PRO A 107 9.70 8.13 9.96
CA PRO A 107 11.06 8.61 10.13
C PRO A 107 12.07 8.02 9.13
N TYR A 108 11.95 6.72 8.84
CA TYR A 108 12.79 6.08 7.83
C TYR A 108 12.59 6.70 6.45
N TYR A 109 11.35 6.89 6.01
CA TYR A 109 11.04 7.51 4.73
C TYR A 109 11.57 8.95 4.66
N ALA A 110 11.40 9.70 5.75
CA ALA A 110 11.93 11.07 5.86
C ALA A 110 13.46 11.11 5.74
N SER A 111 14.17 10.09 6.25
CA SER A 111 15.64 10.00 6.14
C SER A 111 16.13 9.85 4.70
N LEU A 112 15.29 9.40 3.78
CA LEU A 112 15.60 9.23 2.36
C LEU A 112 15.34 10.51 1.54
N ILE A 113 14.58 11.43 2.10
CA ILE A 113 14.18 12.69 1.45
C ILE A 113 15.28 13.75 1.63
N ASP A 114 15.54 14.52 0.58
CA ASP A 114 16.44 15.66 0.62
C ASP A 114 15.76 16.84 1.34
N ALA A 115 16.37 17.33 2.41
CA ALA A 115 15.79 18.35 3.27
C ALA A 115 15.65 19.71 2.58
N ASP A 116 16.53 20.03 1.64
CA ASP A 116 16.67 21.35 1.04
C ASP A 116 16.22 21.41 -0.43
N ARG A 117 15.75 20.28 -1.00
CA ARG A 117 15.37 20.21 -2.40
C ARG A 117 13.89 19.77 -2.58
N PRO A 118 12.95 20.72 -2.61
CA PRO A 118 11.52 20.44 -2.83
C PRO A 118 11.21 19.70 -4.13
N SER A 119 12.05 19.86 -5.16
CA SER A 119 11.89 19.20 -6.46
C SER A 119 12.34 17.74 -6.49
N GLN A 120 12.91 17.19 -5.41
CA GLN A 120 13.29 15.78 -5.36
C GLN A 120 12.06 14.88 -5.58
N ALA A 121 12.18 13.89 -6.47
CA ALA A 121 11.07 13.02 -6.84
C ALA A 121 10.46 12.32 -5.59
N LEU A 122 11.30 11.73 -4.73
CA LEU A 122 10.85 11.06 -3.52
C LEU A 122 10.12 12.01 -2.55
N ARG A 123 10.60 13.27 -2.39
CA ARG A 123 9.92 14.29 -1.57
C ARG A 123 8.52 14.59 -2.09
N ARG A 124 8.38 14.75 -3.39
CA ARG A 124 7.09 15.02 -4.05
C ARG A 124 6.08 13.87 -3.93
N THR A 125 6.53 12.66 -3.64
CA THR A 125 5.61 11.54 -3.38
C THR A 125 5.05 11.52 -1.95
N MET A 126 5.61 12.32 -1.03
CA MET A 126 5.25 12.27 0.39
C MET A 126 4.84 13.61 0.99
N VAL A 127 5.41 14.71 0.50
CA VAL A 127 5.12 16.05 1.01
C VAL A 127 4.05 16.69 0.09
N PRO A 128 2.91 17.15 0.64
CA PRO A 128 1.86 17.77 -0.16
C PRO A 128 2.33 19.07 -0.82
N THR A 129 1.75 19.39 -1.97
CA THR A 129 1.96 20.65 -2.69
C THR A 129 0.63 21.21 -3.16
N THR A 130 0.56 22.52 -3.41
CA THR A 130 -0.66 23.20 -3.89
C THR A 130 -1.20 22.64 -5.21
N LYS A 131 -0.38 21.92 -5.97
CA LYS A 131 -0.81 21.24 -7.21
C LYS A 131 -1.87 20.16 -6.96
N GLU A 132 -1.91 19.59 -5.76
CA GLU A 132 -2.92 18.59 -5.39
C GLU A 132 -4.31 19.21 -5.15
N LEU A 133 -4.37 20.54 -5.00
CA LEU A 133 -5.62 21.27 -4.79
C LEU A 133 -6.27 21.67 -6.13
N THR A 134 -5.55 21.48 -7.24
CA THR A 134 -6.04 21.82 -8.59
C THR A 134 -6.59 20.57 -9.25
N VAL A 135 -7.90 20.55 -9.47
CA VAL A 135 -8.57 19.47 -10.18
C VAL A 135 -8.46 19.72 -11.69
N SER A 136 -7.83 18.81 -12.40
CA SER A 136 -7.69 18.86 -13.86
C SER A 136 -8.87 18.18 -14.57
N PRO A 137 -9.19 18.56 -15.82
CA PRO A 137 -10.21 17.86 -16.58
C PRO A 137 -9.90 16.36 -16.71
N GLY A 138 -10.85 15.52 -16.35
CA GLY A 138 -10.69 14.06 -16.37
C GLY A 138 -10.24 13.44 -15.04
N GLU A 139 -9.86 14.24 -14.05
CA GLU A 139 -9.63 13.75 -12.70
C GLU A 139 -10.94 13.43 -11.99
N ALA A 140 -10.96 12.33 -11.23
CA ALA A 140 -12.08 11.91 -10.40
C ALA A 140 -11.60 11.55 -8.99
N SER A 141 -12.49 11.68 -7.99
CA SER A 141 -12.19 11.31 -6.61
C SER A 141 -11.98 9.80 -6.45
N ASP A 142 -12.69 8.98 -7.22
CA ASP A 142 -12.48 7.55 -7.39
C ASP A 142 -12.09 7.26 -8.85
N PRO A 143 -10.81 7.41 -9.21
CA PRO A 143 -10.36 7.30 -10.60
C PRO A 143 -10.44 5.88 -11.16
N LEU A 144 -10.62 4.89 -10.29
CA LEU A 144 -10.74 3.48 -10.67
C LEU A 144 -12.19 2.98 -10.61
N SER A 145 -13.16 3.83 -10.25
CA SER A 145 -14.57 3.47 -10.05
C SER A 145 -14.72 2.24 -9.13
N GLU A 146 -13.95 2.18 -8.06
CA GLU A 146 -13.98 1.05 -7.14
C GLU A 146 -15.31 1.00 -6.37
N GLU A 147 -15.92 2.16 -6.06
CA GLU A 147 -17.23 2.22 -5.40
C GLU A 147 -18.34 1.61 -6.27
N ASP A 148 -18.33 1.83 -7.59
CA ASP A 148 -19.31 1.27 -8.53
C ASP A 148 -19.19 -0.24 -8.72
N HIS A 149 -18.00 -0.79 -8.45
CA HIS A 149 -17.70 -2.22 -8.57
C HIS A 149 -17.64 -2.94 -7.22
N SER A 150 -18.20 -2.35 -6.16
CA SER A 150 -18.22 -2.91 -4.81
C SER A 150 -19.54 -3.61 -4.51
N PRO A 151 -19.68 -4.92 -4.78
CA PRO A 151 -20.93 -5.67 -4.56
C PRO A 151 -21.28 -5.82 -3.08
N VAL A 152 -20.26 -5.80 -2.22
CA VAL A 152 -20.37 -5.85 -0.75
C VAL A 152 -19.29 -4.95 -0.13
N PRO A 153 -19.46 -4.50 1.13
CA PRO A 153 -18.45 -3.71 1.81
C PRO A 153 -17.07 -4.37 1.78
N ASN A 154 -16.03 -3.56 1.62
CA ASN A 154 -14.62 -3.98 1.61
C ASN A 154 -14.22 -4.89 0.44
N LEU A 155 -15.01 -5.03 -0.62
CA LEU A 155 -14.69 -5.85 -1.78
C LEU A 155 -14.95 -5.09 -3.08
N VAL A 156 -13.98 -5.13 -3.99
CA VAL A 156 -14.14 -4.63 -5.37
C VAL A 156 -14.05 -5.83 -6.32
N HIS A 157 -15.04 -5.99 -7.18
CA HIS A 157 -15.11 -7.07 -8.18
C HIS A 157 -15.32 -6.46 -9.58
N ARG A 158 -14.23 -5.99 -10.18
CA ARG A 158 -14.23 -5.35 -11.50
C ARG A 158 -13.93 -6.33 -12.65
N TYR A 159 -13.12 -7.35 -12.36
CA TYR A 159 -12.68 -8.33 -13.36
C TYR A 159 -13.35 -9.67 -13.12
N PRO A 160 -13.60 -10.46 -14.18
CA PRO A 160 -14.40 -11.68 -14.05
C PRO A 160 -13.87 -12.71 -13.05
N ASP A 161 -12.54 -12.82 -12.90
CA ASP A 161 -11.87 -13.90 -12.19
C ASP A 161 -11.08 -13.46 -10.95
N ARG A 162 -11.10 -12.15 -10.63
CA ARG A 162 -10.30 -11.60 -9.54
C ARG A 162 -11.00 -10.50 -8.77
N VAL A 163 -10.72 -10.43 -7.49
CA VAL A 163 -11.25 -9.41 -6.60
C VAL A 163 -10.16 -8.73 -5.81
N LEU A 164 -10.46 -7.50 -5.39
CA LEU A 164 -9.66 -6.73 -4.46
C LEU A 164 -10.39 -6.69 -3.10
N LEU A 165 -9.76 -7.24 -2.07
CA LEU A 165 -10.22 -7.14 -0.69
C LEU A 165 -9.55 -5.94 -0.01
N LEU A 166 -10.35 -4.97 0.38
CA LEU A 166 -9.93 -3.77 1.10
C LEU A 166 -9.86 -4.08 2.60
N ALA A 167 -8.69 -4.52 3.06
CA ALA A 167 -8.51 -5.04 4.41
C ALA A 167 -8.38 -3.95 5.47
N THR A 168 -7.85 -2.77 5.10
CA THR A 168 -7.64 -1.64 6.00
C THR A 168 -7.65 -0.31 5.25
N GLY A 169 -8.05 0.77 5.91
CA GLY A 169 -7.90 2.15 5.41
C GLY A 169 -6.64 2.85 5.91
N PHE A 170 -5.77 2.17 6.65
CA PHE A 170 -4.57 2.74 7.24
C PHE A 170 -3.31 2.38 6.46
N CYS A 171 -2.36 3.35 6.37
CA CYS A 171 -1.03 3.15 5.82
C CYS A 171 0.03 3.69 6.80
N SER A 172 1.23 3.14 6.75
CA SER A 172 2.38 3.66 7.50
C SER A 172 2.79 5.07 7.03
N ALA A 173 2.63 5.34 5.73
CA ALA A 173 2.85 6.64 5.11
C ALA A 173 1.81 6.88 4.00
N TYR A 174 1.38 8.12 3.81
CA TYR A 174 0.37 8.46 2.81
C TYR A 174 1.02 9.03 1.54
N CYS A 175 1.00 8.22 0.48
CA CYS A 175 1.52 8.61 -0.83
C CYS A 175 0.63 9.68 -1.46
N ARG A 176 1.23 10.78 -1.92
CA ARG A 176 0.47 11.89 -2.54
C ARG A 176 -0.19 11.53 -3.88
N TYR A 177 0.21 10.41 -4.49
CA TYR A 177 -0.37 9.85 -5.72
C TYR A 177 -1.34 8.69 -5.45
N CYS A 178 -1.91 8.61 -4.23
CA CYS A 178 -2.78 7.50 -3.86
C CYS A 178 -4.11 7.56 -4.63
N THR A 179 -4.40 6.54 -5.44
CA THR A 179 -5.66 6.42 -6.18
C THR A 179 -6.86 6.16 -5.24
N ARG A 180 -6.60 5.75 -3.98
CA ARG A 180 -7.61 5.52 -2.94
C ARG A 180 -7.64 6.60 -1.88
N SER A 181 -7.17 7.82 -2.18
CA SER A 181 -7.20 8.97 -1.25
C SER A 181 -8.62 9.31 -0.77
N HIS A 182 -9.64 8.96 -1.56
CA HIS A 182 -11.05 9.11 -1.20
C HIS A 182 -11.50 8.18 -0.06
N MET A 183 -10.75 7.12 0.24
CA MET A 183 -11.08 6.09 1.23
C MET A 183 -10.01 5.93 2.31
N VAL A 184 -8.72 6.02 1.96
CA VAL A 184 -7.58 5.89 2.89
C VAL A 184 -7.58 7.05 3.89
N ALA A 185 -7.27 6.77 5.15
CA ALA A 185 -7.33 7.72 6.27
C ALA A 185 -8.73 8.32 6.54
N LYS A 186 -9.77 7.69 6.03
CA LYS A 186 -11.18 8.03 6.28
C LYS A 186 -11.90 6.80 6.82
N ASP A 187 -13.00 7.00 7.54
CA ASP A 187 -13.79 5.91 8.14
C ASP A 187 -14.64 5.11 7.12
N LYS A 188 -14.14 5.01 5.86
CA LYS A 188 -14.83 4.29 4.79
C LYS A 188 -14.45 2.81 4.70
N CYS A 189 -13.34 2.40 5.29
CA CYS A 189 -12.90 1.01 5.30
C CYS A 189 -13.01 0.44 6.72
N HIS A 190 -13.91 -0.49 6.88
CA HIS A 190 -14.12 -1.16 8.17
C HIS A 190 -13.11 -2.29 8.35
N VAL A 191 -12.46 -2.31 9.51
CA VAL A 191 -11.39 -3.28 9.83
C VAL A 191 -11.88 -4.30 10.85
N GLY A 192 -11.51 -5.56 10.62
CA GLY A 192 -11.74 -6.64 11.58
C GLY A 192 -12.57 -7.78 11.03
N ILE A 193 -12.54 -8.89 11.75
CA ILE A 193 -13.13 -10.18 11.32
C ILE A 193 -14.59 -10.04 10.89
N LYS A 194 -15.40 -9.33 11.67
CA LYS A 194 -16.83 -9.13 11.34
C LYS A 194 -17.04 -8.27 10.10
N ALA A 195 -16.15 -7.30 9.88
CA ALA A 195 -16.27 -6.39 8.74
C ALA A 195 -15.86 -7.07 7.41
N TRP A 196 -14.96 -8.03 7.46
CA TRP A 196 -14.50 -8.79 6.29
C TRP A 196 -15.42 -9.96 5.93
N GLN A 197 -16.29 -10.39 6.85
CA GLN A 197 -17.14 -11.56 6.63
C GLN A 197 -18.00 -11.47 5.37
N PRO A 198 -18.68 -10.34 5.05
CA PRO A 198 -19.46 -10.23 3.81
C PRO A 198 -18.62 -10.42 2.55
N ALA A 199 -17.38 -9.90 2.54
CA ALA A 199 -16.45 -10.08 1.42
C ALA A 199 -16.01 -11.54 1.26
N LEU A 200 -15.69 -12.22 2.38
CA LEU A 200 -15.34 -13.65 2.36
C LEU A 200 -16.51 -14.54 1.92
N ASP A 201 -17.72 -14.22 2.34
CA ASP A 201 -18.92 -14.95 1.95
C ASP A 201 -19.26 -14.73 0.47
N TYR A 202 -19.06 -13.50 -0.03
CA TYR A 202 -19.17 -13.21 -1.45
C TYR A 202 -18.18 -14.05 -2.28
N ILE A 203 -16.90 -14.06 -1.91
CA ILE A 203 -15.89 -14.87 -2.62
C ILE A 203 -16.27 -16.35 -2.63
N ARG A 204 -16.77 -16.91 -1.50
CA ARG A 204 -17.21 -18.30 -1.44
C ARG A 204 -18.38 -18.61 -2.38
N ALA A 205 -19.28 -17.65 -2.59
CA ALA A 205 -20.45 -17.79 -3.43
C ALA A 205 -20.16 -17.62 -4.93
N HIS A 206 -18.94 -17.15 -5.31
CA HIS A 206 -18.56 -16.83 -6.68
C HIS A 206 -17.38 -17.71 -7.14
N PRO A 207 -17.65 -18.94 -7.67
CA PRO A 207 -16.62 -19.89 -8.06
C PRO A 207 -15.68 -19.38 -9.18
N GLU A 208 -16.10 -18.39 -9.93
CA GLU A 208 -15.30 -17.73 -10.97
C GLU A 208 -14.12 -16.93 -10.39
N VAL A 209 -14.20 -16.52 -9.13
CA VAL A 209 -13.12 -15.77 -8.45
C VAL A 209 -12.01 -16.71 -8.03
N ARG A 210 -10.92 -16.74 -8.80
CA ARG A 210 -9.73 -17.55 -8.50
C ARG A 210 -8.57 -16.77 -7.90
N ASP A 211 -8.59 -15.43 -7.98
CA ASP A 211 -7.49 -14.56 -7.55
C ASP A 211 -8.00 -13.49 -6.59
N VAL A 212 -7.43 -13.43 -5.40
CA VAL A 212 -7.78 -12.46 -4.36
C VAL A 212 -6.56 -11.60 -4.02
N LEU A 213 -6.66 -10.29 -4.28
CA LEU A 213 -5.66 -9.30 -3.85
C LEU A 213 -6.10 -8.66 -2.53
N ILE A 214 -5.35 -8.89 -1.46
CA ILE A 214 -5.52 -8.20 -0.18
C ILE A 214 -4.77 -6.87 -0.25
N SER A 215 -5.49 -5.74 -0.10
CA SER A 215 -4.93 -4.39 -0.16
C SER A 215 -5.80 -3.41 0.64
N GLY A 216 -6.08 -2.22 0.12
CA GLY A 216 -6.81 -1.14 0.77
C GLY A 216 -5.90 0.05 1.03
N GLY A 217 -5.61 0.34 2.29
CA GLY A 217 -4.42 1.05 2.73
C GLY A 217 -3.21 0.13 2.58
N ASP A 218 -2.48 -0.14 3.65
CA ASP A 218 -1.38 -1.11 3.59
C ASP A 218 -1.64 -2.29 4.54
N PRO A 219 -1.90 -3.51 4.04
CA PRO A 219 -2.23 -4.67 4.86
C PRO A 219 -1.15 -5.05 5.88
N LEU A 220 0.14 -4.81 5.57
CA LEU A 220 1.22 -5.14 6.49
C LEU A 220 1.33 -4.19 7.68
N THR A 221 0.46 -3.18 7.77
CA THR A 221 0.28 -2.38 8.98
C THR A 221 -0.72 -2.97 9.97
N MET A 222 -1.38 -4.08 9.62
CA MET A 222 -2.30 -4.79 10.51
C MET A 222 -1.56 -5.73 11.47
N PRO A 223 -2.20 -6.13 12.59
CA PRO A 223 -1.69 -7.19 13.46
C PRO A 223 -1.57 -8.52 12.71
N ASP A 224 -0.56 -9.32 13.03
CA ASP A 224 -0.30 -10.63 12.43
C ASP A 224 -1.53 -11.55 12.48
N SER A 225 -2.27 -11.53 13.60
CA SER A 225 -3.50 -12.31 13.76
C SER A 225 -4.61 -11.96 12.75
N HIS A 226 -4.68 -10.71 12.30
CA HIS A 226 -5.62 -10.27 11.28
C HIS A 226 -5.19 -10.76 9.89
N ILE A 227 -3.89 -10.68 9.60
CA ILE A 227 -3.32 -11.19 8.33
C ILE A 227 -3.51 -12.70 8.26
N GLU A 228 -3.17 -13.42 9.33
CA GLU A 228 -3.35 -14.87 9.43
C GLU A 228 -4.81 -15.29 9.22
N TYR A 229 -5.75 -14.57 9.87
CA TYR A 229 -7.18 -14.82 9.69
C TYR A 229 -7.60 -14.67 8.23
N LEU A 230 -7.22 -13.59 7.55
CA LEU A 230 -7.58 -13.35 6.14
C LEU A 230 -6.97 -14.41 5.23
N LEU A 231 -5.67 -14.70 5.39
CA LEU A 231 -4.98 -15.69 4.57
C LEU A 231 -5.58 -17.08 4.75
N SER A 232 -5.83 -17.51 5.99
CA SER A 232 -6.42 -18.81 6.31
C SER A 232 -7.85 -18.91 5.78
N SER A 233 -8.66 -17.86 5.96
CA SER A 233 -10.04 -17.81 5.48
C SER A 233 -10.13 -17.90 3.96
N ILE A 234 -9.31 -17.14 3.24
CA ILE A 234 -9.27 -17.15 1.77
C ILE A 234 -8.71 -18.47 1.26
N ARG A 235 -7.65 -19.00 1.89
CA ARG A 235 -7.05 -20.27 1.50
C ARG A 235 -7.98 -21.47 1.68
N SER A 236 -8.95 -21.36 2.59
CA SER A 236 -9.97 -22.40 2.81
C SER A 236 -11.04 -22.46 1.70
N ILE A 237 -11.07 -21.49 0.79
CA ILE A 237 -12.02 -21.43 -0.33
C ILE A 237 -11.45 -22.27 -1.48
N PRO A 238 -12.11 -23.38 -1.89
CA PRO A 238 -11.50 -24.37 -2.81
C PRO A 238 -11.14 -23.84 -4.19
N HIS A 239 -11.89 -22.88 -4.72
CA HIS A 239 -11.68 -22.34 -6.07
C HIS A 239 -10.68 -21.16 -6.11
N VAL A 240 -10.22 -20.67 -4.95
CA VAL A 240 -9.19 -19.62 -4.91
C VAL A 240 -7.83 -20.25 -5.11
N GLU A 241 -7.19 -19.91 -6.22
CA GLU A 241 -5.88 -20.42 -6.61
C GLU A 241 -4.74 -19.49 -6.19
N ILE A 242 -4.98 -18.16 -6.25
CA ILE A 242 -3.98 -17.12 -6.06
C ILE A 242 -4.42 -16.19 -4.94
N ILE A 243 -3.52 -15.95 -3.98
CA ILE A 243 -3.68 -14.93 -2.94
C ILE A 243 -2.48 -13.98 -3.07
N ARG A 244 -2.76 -12.67 -3.20
CA ARG A 244 -1.75 -11.62 -3.30
C ARG A 244 -1.89 -10.63 -2.17
N ILE A 245 -0.79 -10.03 -1.73
CA ILE A 245 -0.77 -8.92 -0.79
C ILE A 245 -0.15 -7.72 -1.49
N GLY A 246 -0.91 -6.64 -1.61
CA GLY A 246 -0.44 -5.36 -2.13
C GLY A 246 0.04 -4.47 -1.00
N THR A 247 1.35 -4.27 -0.88
CA THR A 247 1.98 -3.49 0.18
C THR A 247 3.08 -2.58 -0.36
N LYS A 248 3.36 -1.51 0.39
CA LYS A 248 4.50 -0.60 0.19
C LYS A 248 5.43 -0.58 1.42
N VAL A 249 5.12 -1.33 2.47
CA VAL A 249 5.97 -1.47 3.68
C VAL A 249 7.07 -2.48 3.45
#